data_4c9f349e25e294140a1b6d7daac179d7
#
_entry.id   4c9f349e25e294140a1b6d7daac179d7
#
_cell.length_a   1.000
_cell.length_b   1.000
_cell.length_c   1.000
_cell.angle_alpha   90.00
_cell.angle_beta   90.00
_cell.angle_gamma   90.00
#
_symmetry.space_group_name_H-M   'P 1'
#
loop_
_entity.id
_entity.type
_entity.pdbx_description
1 polymer ?
#
loop_
_entity_poly.entity_id
_entity_poly.type
_entity_poly.pdbx_seq_one_letter_code
_entity_poly.pdbx_strand_id
1 'polypeptide(L)'
;MKTTPGQRLSELMKYYDLTARDISVATDIPKSSMSMYLSDKRKMKADRLKLLADKYRVNEAWLMGYDVPMLKNIPSKGVLINVLGRVAAGIPIDAINEVIDQEEISSELAQSGNYFGLRIKGDSMSPYIMDGDTVIVRKQDDADSDQIVIAMINGNDGVCKKLRKTSHGLMLISLNPQYDPMVFDHSEIDSIPVNIVGKVVEIRRKL
;
A
#
# COMPACT_ATOMS: atom_id res chain seq x y z
N MET A 1 -9.37 23.01 -24.80
CA MET A 1 -9.58 22.25 -26.05
C MET A 1 -10.14 20.88 -25.68
N LYS A 2 -11.18 20.40 -26.34
CA LYS A 2 -11.62 19.00 -26.14
C LYS A 2 -10.60 18.07 -26.77
N THR A 3 -10.03 17.18 -25.97
CA THR A 3 -9.11 16.13 -26.43
C THR A 3 -9.88 15.10 -27.27
N THR A 4 -9.32 14.67 -28.40
CA THR A 4 -10.02 13.69 -29.27
C THR A 4 -9.74 12.24 -28.80
N PRO A 5 -10.60 11.27 -29.15
CA PRO A 5 -10.34 9.86 -28.85
C PRO A 5 -9.02 9.34 -29.42
N GLY A 6 -8.61 9.82 -30.61
CA GLY A 6 -7.32 9.45 -31.21
C GLY A 6 -6.14 10.00 -30.42
N GLN A 7 -6.23 11.23 -29.91
CA GLN A 7 -5.24 11.81 -29.01
C GLN A 7 -5.15 11.02 -27.70
N ARG A 8 -6.28 10.66 -27.10
CA ARG A 8 -6.32 9.82 -25.88
C ARG A 8 -5.72 8.44 -26.12
N LEU A 9 -5.97 7.84 -27.27
CA LEU A 9 -5.35 6.57 -27.63
C LEU A 9 -3.83 6.70 -27.78
N SER A 10 -3.34 7.81 -28.33
CA SER A 10 -1.90 8.11 -28.41
C SER A 10 -1.28 8.34 -27.04
N GLU A 11 -1.98 9.03 -26.13
CA GLU A 11 -1.57 9.21 -24.74
C GLU A 11 -1.48 7.87 -23.99
N LEU A 12 -2.47 6.98 -24.18
CA LEU A 12 -2.46 5.61 -23.64
C LEU A 12 -1.23 4.82 -24.11
N MET A 13 -0.97 4.86 -25.42
CA MET A 13 0.19 4.18 -26.00
C MET A 13 1.51 4.69 -25.38
N LYS A 14 1.64 6.01 -25.22
CA LYS A 14 2.81 6.62 -24.60
C LYS A 14 2.94 6.25 -23.11
N TYR A 15 1.84 6.21 -22.38
CA TYR A 15 1.84 5.90 -20.95
C TYR A 15 2.31 4.47 -20.66
N TYR A 16 1.91 3.51 -21.49
CA TYR A 16 2.26 2.09 -21.34
C TYR A 16 3.43 1.65 -22.22
N ASP A 17 4.10 2.57 -22.91
CA ASP A 17 5.19 2.30 -23.87
C ASP A 17 4.79 1.25 -24.93
N LEU A 18 3.61 1.42 -25.55
CA LEU A 18 3.01 0.49 -26.49
C LEU A 18 3.02 1.05 -27.92
N THR A 19 3.16 0.15 -28.87
CA THR A 19 2.90 0.45 -30.29
C THR A 19 1.47 0.10 -30.69
N ALA A 20 0.99 0.62 -31.80
CA ALA A 20 -0.31 0.23 -32.37
C ALA A 20 -0.37 -1.27 -32.71
N ARG A 21 0.77 -1.89 -32.97
CA ARG A 21 0.90 -3.33 -33.19
C ARG A 21 0.64 -4.12 -31.90
N ASP A 22 1.20 -3.67 -30.80
CA ASP A 22 1.05 -4.32 -29.49
C ASP A 22 -0.40 -4.31 -29.05
N ILE A 23 -1.08 -3.17 -29.22
CA ILE A 23 -2.51 -3.07 -28.93
C ILE A 23 -3.33 -3.96 -29.87
N SER A 24 -3.00 -3.99 -31.17
CA SER A 24 -3.67 -4.84 -32.16
C SER A 24 -3.57 -6.32 -31.78
N VAL A 25 -2.40 -6.78 -31.38
CA VAL A 25 -2.18 -8.17 -30.94
C VAL A 25 -2.91 -8.45 -29.61
N ALA A 26 -2.85 -7.53 -28.66
CA ALA A 26 -3.43 -7.73 -27.33
C ALA A 26 -4.97 -7.66 -27.29
N THR A 27 -5.61 -7.04 -28.29
CA THR A 27 -7.06 -6.77 -28.34
C THR A 27 -7.77 -7.34 -29.57
N ASP A 28 -7.02 -7.97 -30.48
CA ASP A 28 -7.53 -8.49 -31.75
C ASP A 28 -8.23 -7.40 -32.64
N ILE A 29 -7.87 -6.11 -32.39
CA ILE A 29 -8.31 -5.00 -33.23
C ILE A 29 -7.37 -4.90 -34.45
N PRO A 30 -7.89 -4.97 -35.69
CA PRO A 30 -7.05 -4.88 -36.88
C PRO A 30 -6.21 -3.61 -36.91
N LYS A 31 -4.94 -3.71 -37.36
CA LYS A 31 -4.02 -2.56 -37.48
C LYS A 31 -4.59 -1.40 -38.30
N SER A 32 -5.35 -1.74 -39.39
CA SER A 32 -6.03 -0.74 -40.19
C SER A 32 -7.05 0.08 -39.37
N SER A 33 -7.79 -0.58 -38.47
CA SER A 33 -8.72 0.10 -37.57
C SER A 33 -7.99 0.96 -36.54
N MET A 34 -6.87 0.47 -35.97
CA MET A 34 -6.03 1.24 -35.05
C MET A 34 -5.52 2.54 -35.69
N SER A 35 -5.01 2.47 -36.93
CA SER A 35 -4.59 3.66 -37.67
C SER A 35 -5.71 4.67 -37.90
N MET A 36 -6.94 4.19 -38.19
CA MET A 36 -8.10 5.05 -38.33
C MET A 36 -8.55 5.68 -37.02
N TYR A 37 -8.45 4.97 -35.91
CA TYR A 37 -8.77 5.51 -34.58
C TYR A 37 -7.74 6.56 -34.14
N LEU A 38 -6.45 6.30 -34.32
CA LEU A 38 -5.37 7.24 -33.99
C LEU A 38 -5.47 8.56 -34.77
N SER A 39 -5.95 8.51 -36.03
CA SER A 39 -6.14 9.69 -36.87
C SER A 39 -7.54 10.33 -36.77
N ASP A 40 -8.38 9.86 -35.85
CA ASP A 40 -9.80 10.26 -35.70
C ASP A 40 -10.64 10.12 -36.98
N LYS A 41 -10.17 9.39 -37.99
CA LYS A 41 -10.90 9.12 -39.24
C LYS A 41 -12.08 8.18 -39.03
N ARG A 42 -12.09 7.45 -37.93
CA ARG A 42 -13.17 6.53 -37.56
C ARG A 42 -13.38 6.56 -36.05
N LYS A 43 -14.66 6.72 -35.64
CA LYS A 43 -15.03 6.60 -34.23
C LYS A 43 -14.94 5.16 -33.75
N MET A 44 -14.39 4.95 -32.55
CA MET A 44 -14.43 3.64 -31.89
C MET A 44 -15.86 3.27 -31.54
N LYS A 45 -16.26 2.03 -31.82
CA LYS A 45 -17.55 1.50 -31.37
C LYS A 45 -17.45 1.17 -29.87
N ALA A 46 -18.60 1.12 -29.19
CA ALA A 46 -18.67 0.90 -27.75
C ALA A 46 -17.99 -0.40 -27.29
N ASP A 47 -18.12 -1.48 -28.07
CA ASP A 47 -17.47 -2.76 -27.81
C ASP A 47 -15.94 -2.66 -27.82
N ARG A 48 -15.37 -1.93 -28.78
CA ARG A 48 -13.91 -1.73 -28.89
C ARG A 48 -13.39 -0.77 -27.84
N LEU A 49 -14.17 0.26 -27.52
CA LEU A 49 -13.86 1.19 -26.46
C LEU A 49 -13.78 0.47 -25.12
N LYS A 50 -14.80 -0.33 -24.79
CA LYS A 50 -14.86 -1.13 -23.57
C LYS A 50 -13.70 -2.12 -23.49
N LEU A 51 -13.40 -2.82 -24.60
CA LEU A 51 -12.29 -3.78 -24.70
C LEU A 51 -10.95 -3.12 -24.34
N LEU A 52 -10.66 -1.95 -24.92
CA LEU A 52 -9.46 -1.17 -24.64
C LEU A 52 -9.43 -0.68 -23.19
N ALA A 53 -10.55 -0.14 -22.70
CA ALA A 53 -10.68 0.36 -21.35
C ALA A 53 -10.44 -0.73 -20.29
N ASP A 54 -11.00 -1.90 -20.48
CA ASP A 54 -10.85 -3.03 -19.58
C ASP A 54 -9.44 -3.63 -19.65
N LYS A 55 -8.89 -3.78 -20.87
CA LYS A 55 -7.54 -4.35 -21.07
C LYS A 55 -6.45 -3.49 -20.41
N TYR A 56 -6.54 -2.18 -20.54
CA TYR A 56 -5.54 -1.24 -20.03
C TYR A 56 -5.97 -0.51 -18.76
N ARG A 57 -7.08 -0.93 -18.12
CA ARG A 57 -7.61 -0.36 -16.88
C ARG A 57 -7.80 1.16 -16.92
N VAL A 58 -8.19 1.69 -18.08
CA VAL A 58 -8.45 3.11 -18.26
C VAL A 58 -9.95 3.41 -18.30
N ASN A 59 -10.30 4.64 -17.98
CA ASN A 59 -11.70 5.11 -17.99
C ASN A 59 -12.20 5.24 -19.43
N GLU A 60 -13.35 4.64 -19.73
CA GLU A 60 -13.99 4.71 -21.05
C GLU A 60 -14.31 6.16 -21.43
N ALA A 61 -14.80 6.97 -20.49
CA ALA A 61 -15.08 8.38 -20.72
C ALA A 61 -13.80 9.16 -21.05
N TRP A 62 -12.67 8.83 -20.39
CA TRP A 62 -11.38 9.42 -20.74
C TRP A 62 -10.96 9.07 -22.17
N LEU A 63 -11.08 7.81 -22.60
CA LEU A 63 -10.81 7.38 -23.98
C LEU A 63 -11.72 8.08 -25.00
N MET A 64 -12.92 8.46 -24.59
CA MET A 64 -13.86 9.25 -25.43
C MET A 64 -13.50 10.74 -25.49
N GLY A 65 -12.47 11.19 -24.79
CA GLY A 65 -12.01 12.57 -24.78
C GLY A 65 -12.63 13.46 -23.70
N TYR A 66 -13.37 12.91 -22.75
CA TYR A 66 -13.87 13.65 -21.60
C TYR A 66 -12.76 13.99 -20.61
N ASP A 67 -12.93 15.10 -19.89
CA ASP A 67 -11.99 15.54 -18.86
C ASP A 67 -12.27 14.80 -17.53
N VAL A 68 -11.76 13.59 -17.45
CA VAL A 68 -11.85 12.70 -16.29
C VAL A 68 -10.48 11.99 -16.12
N PRO A 69 -10.16 11.42 -14.95
CA PRO A 69 -8.92 10.67 -14.76
C PRO A 69 -8.76 9.53 -15.78
N MET A 70 -7.52 9.38 -16.30
CA MET A 70 -7.17 8.33 -17.27
C MET A 70 -7.42 6.94 -16.70
N LEU A 71 -6.90 6.68 -15.52
CA LEU A 71 -7.01 5.36 -14.88
C LEU A 71 -8.44 5.17 -14.35
N LYS A 72 -8.96 3.99 -14.60
CA LYS A 72 -10.24 3.56 -14.05
C LYS A 72 -10.05 3.41 -12.54
N ASN A 73 -10.68 4.28 -11.76
CA ASN A 73 -10.87 4.03 -10.32
C ASN A 73 -11.84 2.84 -10.22
N ILE A 74 -11.32 1.64 -10.38
CA ILE A 74 -12.04 0.45 -9.96
C ILE A 74 -11.95 0.53 -8.44
N PRO A 75 -13.06 0.66 -7.70
CA PRO A 75 -13.01 0.38 -6.28
C PRO A 75 -12.54 -1.08 -6.19
N SER A 76 -11.27 -1.27 -5.95
CA SER A 76 -10.75 -2.58 -5.62
C SER A 76 -11.55 -2.99 -4.40
N LYS A 77 -12.25 -4.13 -4.48
CA LYS A 77 -12.89 -4.69 -3.31
C LYS A 77 -11.78 -4.84 -2.29
N GLY A 78 -11.82 -4.02 -1.24
CA GLY A 78 -10.76 -4.02 -0.25
C GLY A 78 -10.62 -5.40 0.37
N VAL A 79 -9.50 -5.67 0.94
CA VAL A 79 -9.22 -6.90 1.68
C VAL A 79 -9.36 -6.56 3.16
N LEU A 80 -10.23 -7.28 3.85
CA LEU A 80 -10.36 -7.14 5.30
C LEU A 80 -9.16 -7.77 5.99
N ILE A 81 -8.54 -7.02 6.87
CA ILE A 81 -7.49 -7.48 7.77
C ILE A 81 -7.95 -7.39 9.21
N ASN A 82 -7.49 -8.29 10.05
CA ASN A 82 -7.81 -8.29 11.47
C ASN A 82 -7.05 -7.18 12.20
N VAL A 83 -7.73 -6.50 13.13
CA VAL A 83 -7.13 -5.56 14.08
C VAL A 83 -6.95 -6.27 15.42
N LEU A 84 -5.73 -6.28 15.91
CA LEU A 84 -5.34 -6.91 17.17
C LEU A 84 -5.31 -5.87 18.28
N GLY A 85 -5.69 -6.28 19.49
CA GLY A 85 -5.57 -5.44 20.69
C GLY A 85 -4.14 -5.39 21.23
N ARG A 86 -3.35 -6.44 20.97
CA ARG A 86 -1.92 -6.55 21.34
C ARG A 86 -1.22 -7.55 20.42
N VAL A 87 0.10 -7.48 20.39
CA VAL A 87 0.97 -8.50 19.82
C VAL A 87 1.71 -9.16 20.97
N ALA A 88 1.47 -10.46 21.16
CA ALA A 88 2.06 -11.22 22.27
C ALA A 88 3.25 -12.06 21.78
N ALA A 89 4.22 -12.24 22.64
CA ALA A 89 5.41 -13.03 22.36
C ALA A 89 5.12 -14.53 22.19
N GLY A 90 5.87 -15.17 21.29
CA GLY A 90 5.80 -16.62 21.09
C GLY A 90 4.52 -17.10 20.36
N ILE A 91 3.59 -16.21 20.06
CA ILE A 91 2.38 -16.53 19.29
C ILE A 91 2.52 -15.92 17.90
N PRO A 92 2.50 -16.72 16.83
CA PRO A 92 2.46 -16.18 15.47
C PRO A 92 1.25 -15.24 15.33
N ILE A 93 1.41 -14.11 14.65
CA ILE A 93 0.33 -13.11 14.49
C ILE A 93 -0.94 -13.75 13.92
N ASP A 94 -0.78 -14.71 13.03
CA ASP A 94 -1.89 -15.46 12.41
C ASP A 94 -2.62 -16.40 13.39
N ALA A 95 -2.03 -16.68 14.55
CA ALA A 95 -2.59 -17.50 15.61
C ALA A 95 -3.13 -16.68 16.80
N ILE A 96 -3.06 -15.34 16.73
CA ILE A 96 -3.60 -14.46 17.76
C ILE A 96 -5.13 -14.43 17.63
N ASN A 97 -5.81 -15.00 18.62
CA ASN A 97 -7.28 -15.05 18.64
C ASN A 97 -7.94 -13.75 19.15
N GLU A 98 -7.17 -12.78 19.63
CA GLU A 98 -7.69 -11.54 20.19
C GLU A 98 -7.91 -10.49 19.08
N VAL A 99 -8.78 -10.80 18.13
CA VAL A 99 -9.24 -9.86 17.10
C VAL A 99 -10.28 -8.94 17.72
N ILE A 100 -10.03 -7.64 17.74
CA ILE A 100 -10.92 -6.64 18.36
C ILE A 100 -11.71 -5.82 17.34
N ASP A 101 -11.26 -5.77 16.07
CA ASP A 101 -11.88 -5.03 14.99
C ASP A 101 -11.39 -5.55 13.64
N GLN A 102 -11.91 -5.03 12.53
CA GLN A 102 -11.42 -5.28 11.17
C GLN A 102 -11.27 -3.97 10.43
N GLU A 103 -10.26 -3.89 9.58
CA GLU A 103 -10.01 -2.74 8.70
C GLU A 103 -9.87 -3.22 7.26
N GLU A 104 -10.36 -2.40 6.33
CA GLU A 104 -10.25 -2.69 4.90
C GLU A 104 -9.02 -2.01 4.32
N ILE A 105 -8.11 -2.77 3.69
CA ILE A 105 -6.96 -2.22 2.95
C ILE A 105 -7.19 -2.37 1.45
N SER A 106 -6.50 -1.57 0.64
CA SER A 106 -6.61 -1.68 -0.82
C SER A 106 -6.10 -3.03 -1.33
N SER A 107 -6.64 -3.50 -2.45
CA SER A 107 -6.16 -4.75 -3.08
C SER A 107 -4.70 -4.65 -3.50
N GLU A 108 -4.23 -3.46 -3.90
CA GLU A 108 -2.83 -3.21 -4.26
C GLU A 108 -1.93 -3.42 -3.03
N LEU A 109 -2.34 -2.88 -1.89
CA LEU A 109 -1.61 -3.05 -0.64
C LEU A 109 -1.59 -4.53 -0.25
N ALA A 110 -2.73 -5.21 -0.27
CA ALA A 110 -2.84 -6.63 0.05
C ALA A 110 -1.98 -7.54 -0.84
N GLN A 111 -1.79 -7.18 -2.12
CA GLN A 111 -0.91 -7.92 -3.03
C GLN A 111 0.58 -7.70 -2.75
N SER A 112 0.96 -6.65 -2.04
CA SER A 112 2.36 -6.31 -1.75
C SER A 112 2.93 -7.04 -0.53
N GLY A 113 2.12 -7.76 0.25
CA GLY A 113 2.55 -8.52 1.43
C GLY A 113 1.41 -8.89 2.37
N ASN A 114 1.76 -9.37 3.55
CA ASN A 114 0.81 -9.70 4.61
C ASN A 114 0.66 -8.52 5.58
N TYR A 115 -0.57 -8.21 5.97
CA TYR A 115 -0.90 -7.05 6.81
C TYR A 115 -1.80 -7.43 7.97
N PHE A 116 -1.68 -6.69 9.05
CA PHE A 116 -2.61 -6.70 10.18
C PHE A 116 -2.78 -5.29 10.72
N GLY A 117 -3.88 -5.03 11.41
CA GLY A 117 -4.08 -3.82 12.19
C GLY A 117 -3.63 -4.04 13.63
N LEU A 118 -3.12 -3.00 14.28
CA LEU A 118 -2.82 -3.01 15.71
C LEU A 118 -3.40 -1.76 16.37
N ARG A 119 -4.17 -1.94 17.43
CA ARG A 119 -4.67 -0.84 18.25
C ARG A 119 -3.55 -0.32 19.14
N ILE A 120 -3.28 0.97 19.04
CA ILE A 120 -2.26 1.62 19.86
C ILE A 120 -2.80 1.91 21.25
N LYS A 121 -1.98 1.65 22.27
CA LYS A 121 -2.21 2.03 23.66
C LYS A 121 -1.07 2.89 24.16
N GLY A 122 -1.43 3.96 24.87
CA GLY A 122 -0.49 4.92 25.44
C GLY A 122 -0.10 6.02 24.46
N ASP A 123 0.77 6.91 24.92
CA ASP A 123 1.07 8.20 24.30
C ASP A 123 2.52 8.35 23.84
N SER A 124 3.32 7.28 23.91
CA SER A 124 4.75 7.34 23.56
C SER A 124 5.05 7.75 22.11
N MET A 125 4.06 7.68 21.24
CA MET A 125 4.18 8.06 19.82
C MET A 125 3.42 9.36 19.50
N SER A 126 2.86 10.04 20.53
CA SER A 126 2.20 11.33 20.38
C SER A 126 3.19 12.42 19.92
N PRO A 127 2.70 13.44 19.17
CA PRO A 127 1.32 13.65 18.74
C PRO A 127 0.95 12.95 17.42
N TYR A 128 1.88 12.22 16.80
CA TYR A 128 1.69 11.63 15.46
C TYR A 128 0.75 10.41 15.48
N ILE A 129 1.00 9.50 16.43
CA ILE A 129 0.15 8.33 16.67
C ILE A 129 -0.36 8.46 18.10
N MET A 130 -1.68 8.45 18.27
CA MET A 130 -2.36 8.69 19.53
C MET A 130 -2.88 7.40 20.14
N ASP A 131 -3.16 7.42 21.43
CA ASP A 131 -3.91 6.36 22.09
C ASP A 131 -5.24 6.12 21.37
N GLY A 132 -5.59 4.86 21.11
CA GLY A 132 -6.80 4.46 20.39
C GLY A 132 -6.68 4.47 18.86
N ASP A 133 -5.61 4.99 18.26
CA ASP A 133 -5.38 4.85 16.82
C ASP A 133 -5.21 3.38 16.43
N THR A 134 -5.59 3.05 15.20
CA THR A 134 -5.23 1.78 14.57
C THR A 134 -4.08 2.02 13.58
N VAL A 135 -2.98 1.32 13.73
CA VAL A 135 -1.91 1.31 12.72
C VAL A 135 -2.04 0.07 11.84
N ILE A 136 -1.86 0.27 10.53
CA ILE A 136 -1.77 -0.85 9.57
C ILE A 136 -0.31 -1.23 9.47
N VAL A 137 -0.02 -2.49 9.72
CA VAL A 137 1.33 -3.03 9.85
C VAL A 137 1.58 -4.06 8.76
N ARG A 138 2.63 -3.84 7.97
CA ARG A 138 3.15 -4.87 7.06
C ARG A 138 4.02 -5.83 7.85
N LYS A 139 3.68 -7.11 7.83
CA LYS A 139 4.42 -8.17 8.50
C LYS A 139 5.79 -8.38 7.84
N GLN A 140 6.85 -8.15 8.58
CA GLN A 140 8.24 -8.34 8.14
C GLN A 140 9.14 -8.35 9.38
N ASP A 141 10.29 -9.02 9.28
CA ASP A 141 11.25 -9.21 10.36
C ASP A 141 12.37 -8.16 10.39
N ASP A 142 12.37 -7.23 9.44
CA ASP A 142 13.33 -6.12 9.38
C ASP A 142 12.66 -4.84 8.84
N ALA A 143 13.31 -3.69 9.09
CA ALA A 143 12.90 -2.39 8.58
C ALA A 143 14.12 -1.45 8.46
N ASP A 144 14.00 -0.39 7.66
CA ASP A 144 15.05 0.61 7.53
C ASP A 144 15.03 1.61 8.70
N SER A 145 16.17 2.28 8.91
CA SER A 145 16.24 3.39 9.86
C SER A 145 15.20 4.46 9.55
N ASP A 146 14.70 5.09 10.61
CA ASP A 146 13.65 6.11 10.60
C ASP A 146 12.24 5.63 10.25
N GLN A 147 12.03 4.34 10.02
CA GLN A 147 10.69 3.76 9.87
C GLN A 147 10.06 3.48 11.24
N ILE A 148 8.72 3.57 11.28
CA ILE A 148 7.94 3.19 12.47
C ILE A 148 7.68 1.69 12.39
N VAL A 149 7.99 1.00 13.47
CA VAL A 149 7.90 -0.46 13.57
C VAL A 149 7.11 -0.89 14.80
N ILE A 150 6.59 -2.10 14.72
CA ILE A 150 6.17 -2.86 15.88
C ILE A 150 7.32 -3.80 16.22
N ALA A 151 7.86 -3.66 17.41
CA ALA A 151 8.97 -4.46 17.90
C ALA A 151 8.60 -5.17 19.21
N MET A 152 9.11 -6.37 19.40
CA MET A 152 9.00 -7.12 20.64
C MET A 152 10.35 -7.11 21.36
N ILE A 153 10.34 -6.81 22.64
CA ILE A 153 11.55 -6.70 23.46
C ILE A 153 11.47 -7.80 24.53
N ASN A 154 12.48 -8.67 24.55
CA ASN A 154 12.61 -9.75 25.54
C ASN A 154 11.35 -10.64 25.66
N GLY A 155 10.69 -10.87 24.53
CA GLY A 155 9.48 -11.67 24.52
C GLY A 155 8.24 -11.06 25.20
N ASN A 156 8.25 -9.77 25.51
CA ASN A 156 7.10 -9.04 26.05
C ASN A 156 6.15 -8.58 24.95
N ASP A 157 5.10 -7.85 25.33
CA ASP A 157 4.15 -7.27 24.39
C ASP A 157 4.82 -6.33 23.38
N GLY A 158 4.26 -6.25 22.18
CA GLY A 158 4.77 -5.44 21.10
C GLY A 158 4.68 -3.94 21.40
N VAL A 159 5.76 -3.21 21.14
CA VAL A 159 5.83 -1.75 21.24
C VAL A 159 5.87 -1.09 19.87
N CYS A 160 5.23 0.07 19.73
CA CYS A 160 5.31 0.91 18.53
C CYS A 160 6.39 1.97 18.74
N LYS A 161 7.42 1.99 17.89
CA LYS A 161 8.56 2.93 18.00
C LYS A 161 9.13 3.24 16.62
N LYS A 162 9.91 4.32 16.53
CA LYS A 162 10.75 4.62 15.38
C LYS A 162 12.07 3.87 15.52
N LEU A 163 12.40 3.05 14.51
CA LEU A 163 13.66 2.30 14.47
C LEU A 163 14.81 3.21 14.01
N ARG A 164 15.96 3.08 14.66
CA ARG A 164 17.23 3.59 14.14
C ARG A 164 18.31 2.51 14.31
N LYS A 165 18.87 2.09 13.20
CA LYS A 165 20.03 1.20 13.15
C LYS A 165 21.31 2.02 13.30
N THR A 166 22.25 1.54 14.07
CA THR A 166 23.56 2.16 14.29
C THR A 166 24.68 1.14 14.02
N SER A 167 25.94 1.59 13.96
CA SER A 167 27.09 0.69 13.85
C SER A 167 27.28 -0.24 15.07
N HIS A 168 26.65 0.07 16.19
CA HIS A 168 26.80 -0.67 17.46
C HIS A 168 25.55 -1.43 17.87
N GLY A 169 24.43 -1.32 17.12
CA GLY A 169 23.19 -1.97 17.46
C GLY A 169 21.98 -1.25 16.90
N LEU A 170 20.92 -1.14 17.66
CA LEU A 170 19.69 -0.44 17.26
C LEU A 170 19.14 0.43 18.40
N MET A 171 18.31 1.40 18.02
CA MET A 171 17.55 2.24 18.94
C MET A 171 16.07 2.19 18.57
N LEU A 172 15.23 2.09 19.58
CA LEU A 172 13.77 2.26 19.47
C LEU A 172 13.39 3.59 20.10
N ILE A 173 12.98 4.54 19.25
CA ILE A 173 12.78 5.94 19.61
C ILE A 173 11.28 6.23 19.70
N SER A 174 10.83 6.77 20.83
CA SER A 174 9.51 7.34 20.98
C SER A 174 9.40 8.66 20.19
N LEU A 175 8.23 8.96 19.61
CA LEU A 175 8.02 10.25 18.97
C LEU A 175 7.60 11.33 20.01
N ASN A 176 7.10 10.90 21.17
CA ASN A 176 6.88 11.77 22.31
C ASN A 176 8.20 12.01 23.05
N PRO A 177 8.69 13.26 23.12
CA PRO A 177 9.97 13.58 23.72
C PRO A 177 10.04 13.37 25.25
N GLN A 178 8.94 13.06 25.89
CA GLN A 178 8.89 12.70 27.32
C GLN A 178 9.45 11.29 27.59
N TYR A 179 9.66 10.49 26.55
CA TYR A 179 10.15 9.14 26.66
C TYR A 179 11.56 9.04 26.09
N ASP A 180 12.51 8.56 26.91
CA ASP A 180 13.87 8.31 26.46
C ASP A 180 13.92 7.21 25.40
N PRO A 181 14.88 7.28 24.46
CA PRO A 181 15.14 6.20 23.52
C PRO A 181 15.61 4.93 24.24
N MET A 182 15.11 3.79 23.80
CA MET A 182 15.64 2.49 24.19
C MET A 182 16.83 2.15 23.28
N VAL A 183 18.00 1.96 23.83
CA VAL A 183 19.23 1.65 23.10
C VAL A 183 19.59 0.21 23.37
N PHE A 184 19.90 -0.54 22.31
CA PHE A 184 20.33 -1.94 22.38
C PHE A 184 21.61 -2.07 21.56
N ASP A 185 22.71 -2.36 22.19
CA ASP A 185 23.94 -2.71 21.48
C ASP A 185 23.98 -4.20 21.10
N HIS A 186 24.94 -4.58 20.26
CA HIS A 186 25.01 -5.96 19.75
C HIS A 186 25.15 -7.00 20.85
N SER A 187 25.85 -6.69 21.95
CA SER A 187 26.01 -7.59 23.08
C SER A 187 24.76 -7.75 23.94
N GLU A 188 23.93 -6.70 23.97
CA GLU A 188 22.64 -6.71 24.68
C GLU A 188 21.55 -7.44 23.90
N ILE A 189 21.56 -7.36 22.56
CA ILE A 189 20.57 -8.03 21.70
C ILE A 189 20.62 -9.56 21.88
N ASP A 190 21.78 -10.14 22.18
CA ASP A 190 21.92 -11.56 22.47
C ASP A 190 21.25 -11.97 23.81
N SER A 191 21.19 -11.06 24.77
CA SER A 191 20.60 -11.28 26.11
C SER A 191 19.17 -10.75 26.22
N ILE A 192 18.83 -9.69 25.47
CA ILE A 192 17.52 -9.04 25.41
C ILE A 192 17.08 -9.01 23.95
N PRO A 193 16.52 -10.10 23.42
CA PRO A 193 16.18 -10.17 22.00
C PRO A 193 15.13 -9.12 21.63
N VAL A 194 15.48 -8.30 20.63
CA VAL A 194 14.60 -7.34 20.00
C VAL A 194 14.21 -7.88 18.62
N ASN A 195 12.95 -8.22 18.45
CA ASN A 195 12.41 -8.75 17.19
C ASN A 195 11.48 -7.75 16.54
N ILE A 196 11.73 -7.38 15.30
CA ILE A 196 10.80 -6.61 14.50
C ILE A 196 9.67 -7.54 14.07
N VAL A 197 8.44 -7.11 14.28
CA VAL A 197 7.21 -7.85 13.92
C VAL A 197 6.64 -7.32 12.61
N GLY A 198 6.84 -6.04 12.36
CA GLY A 198 6.40 -5.41 11.13
C GLY A 198 6.63 -3.91 11.11
N LYS A 199 6.44 -3.35 9.93
CA LYS A 199 6.54 -1.91 9.64
C LYS A 199 5.17 -1.29 9.55
N VAL A 200 4.96 -0.17 10.24
CA VAL A 200 3.75 0.65 10.12
C VAL A 200 3.74 1.35 8.75
N VAL A 201 2.64 1.22 8.03
CA VAL A 201 2.46 1.81 6.68
C VAL A 201 1.33 2.84 6.64
N GLU A 202 0.32 2.72 7.52
CA GLU A 202 -0.80 3.66 7.62
C GLU A 202 -1.22 3.85 9.08
N ILE A 203 -1.83 5.00 9.37
CA ILE A 203 -2.47 5.30 10.64
C ILE A 203 -3.93 5.60 10.35
N ARG A 204 -4.83 5.03 11.13
CA ARG A 204 -6.27 5.25 11.04
C ARG A 204 -6.82 5.74 12.36
N ARG A 205 -7.48 6.88 12.33
CA ARG A 205 -8.12 7.51 13.48
C ARG A 205 -9.59 7.68 13.21
N LYS A 206 -10.41 7.12 14.10
CA LYS A 206 -11.85 7.38 14.12
C LYS A 206 -12.08 8.65 14.96
N LEU A 207 -12.83 9.61 14.42
CA LEU A 207 -13.20 10.87 15.08
C LEU A 207 -14.48 10.65 15.89
#